data_0f41514312c8460bc506a9d6a7d17f01
#
_entry.id   0f41514312c8460bc506a9d6a7d17f01
#
_cell.length_a   1.000
_cell.length_b   1.000
_cell.length_c   1.000
_cell.angle_alpha   90.00
_cell.angle_beta   90.00
_cell.angle_gamma   90.00
#
_symmetry.space_group_name_H-M   'P 1'
#
loop_
_entity.id
_entity.type
_entity.pdbx_description
1 polymer ?
#
loop_
_entity_poly.entity_id
_entity_poly.type
_entity_poly.pdbx_seq_one_letter_code
_entity_poly.pdbx_strand_id
1 'polypeptide(L)'
;MSVLKDGNPGSIGYGIDRAFAKEGADLVITGRNEAKLQAAKQELEAEFDIEVLPVVADVTAGEDNEATVQRVVDAAIEKFGHIDALVNNAQASASGVTLAEHTMEQFNLAIYSGLYAAYLYMQKCYPYLKETKGSVVDFASGAGLFGNYGQCSYAAAKEGIRGLTRVAATEWGPDGINVNIVCPLAWTAALENFKDTYPEAYEANVHMPPMGHYGNVEHEIGRVVVQLCSPDFKFMSGETVTLEGGLGLRP
;
A
#
# COMPACT_ATOMS: atom_id res chain seq x y z
N MET A 1 10.32 -2.46 1.94
CA MET A 1 9.73 -3.12 3.11
C MET A 1 10.75 -3.17 4.23
N SER A 2 10.35 -2.83 5.47
CA SER A 2 11.21 -2.97 6.63
C SER A 2 10.93 -4.32 7.27
N VAL A 3 11.98 -5.15 7.42
CA VAL A 3 11.89 -6.38 8.21
C VAL A 3 11.96 -6.00 9.67
N LEU A 4 10.99 -6.48 10.45
CA LEU A 4 10.94 -6.25 11.88
C LEU A 4 11.65 -7.35 12.65
N LYS A 5 12.42 -6.94 13.64
CA LYS A 5 12.82 -7.81 14.75
C LYS A 5 12.38 -7.16 16.05
N ASP A 6 11.90 -8.00 16.96
CA ASP A 6 11.72 -7.67 18.37
C ASP A 6 10.69 -6.57 18.71
N GLY A 7 9.48 -6.63 18.13
CA GLY A 7 8.34 -5.79 18.53
C GLY A 7 8.35 -4.35 18.03
N ASN A 8 9.32 -3.96 17.18
CA ASN A 8 9.34 -2.65 16.57
C ASN A 8 8.23 -2.49 15.51
N PRO A 9 7.55 -1.31 15.42
CA PRO A 9 6.53 -1.07 14.42
C PRO A 9 7.12 -1.10 13.02
N GLY A 10 6.64 -2.03 12.17
CA GLY A 10 7.12 -2.23 10.82
C GLY A 10 6.53 -1.27 9.80
N SER A 11 6.76 -1.59 8.55
CA SER A 11 6.03 -0.95 7.47
C SER A 11 4.61 -1.52 7.38
N ILE A 12 3.69 -0.71 6.88
CA ILE A 12 2.32 -1.16 6.58
C ILE A 12 2.36 -2.37 5.62
N GLY A 13 3.22 -2.32 4.59
CA GLY A 13 3.38 -3.43 3.64
C GLY A 13 3.73 -4.75 4.31
N TYR A 14 4.71 -4.75 5.21
CA TYR A 14 5.09 -5.98 5.91
C TYR A 14 4.00 -6.49 6.87
N GLY A 15 3.26 -5.58 7.52
CA GLY A 15 2.09 -5.96 8.32
C GLY A 15 0.99 -6.63 7.49
N ILE A 16 0.79 -6.16 6.25
CA ILE A 16 -0.13 -6.77 5.28
C ILE A 16 0.38 -8.15 4.86
N ASP A 17 1.66 -8.28 4.52
CA ASP A 17 2.27 -9.56 4.15
C ASP A 17 2.05 -10.63 5.24
N ARG A 18 2.29 -10.28 6.51
CA ARG A 18 2.04 -11.17 7.65
C ARG A 18 0.56 -11.55 7.80
N ALA A 19 -0.34 -10.58 7.61
CA ALA A 19 -1.77 -10.83 7.70
C ALA A 19 -2.27 -11.80 6.62
N PHE A 20 -1.77 -11.68 5.37
CA PHE A 20 -2.08 -12.64 4.31
C PHE A 20 -1.41 -14.00 4.54
N ALA A 21 -0.17 -14.03 5.00
CA ALA A 21 0.55 -15.26 5.33
C ALA A 21 -0.18 -16.10 6.38
N LYS A 22 -0.79 -15.45 7.39
CA LYS A 22 -1.64 -16.13 8.40
C LYS A 22 -2.86 -16.83 7.82
N GLU A 23 -3.36 -16.37 6.68
CA GLU A 23 -4.47 -17.00 5.97
C GLU A 23 -3.99 -18.04 4.94
N GLY A 24 -2.70 -18.34 4.90
CA GLY A 24 -2.11 -19.33 4.00
C GLY A 24 -1.95 -18.84 2.56
N ALA A 25 -1.88 -17.53 2.33
CA ALA A 25 -1.65 -16.99 1.00
C ALA A 25 -0.18 -17.03 0.63
N ASP A 26 0.13 -17.52 -0.57
CA ASP A 26 1.44 -17.33 -1.19
C ASP A 26 1.62 -15.87 -1.59
N LEU A 27 2.86 -15.37 -1.50
CA LEU A 27 3.11 -13.94 -1.62
C LEU A 27 4.14 -13.60 -2.69
N VAL A 28 3.87 -12.55 -3.45
CA VAL A 28 4.90 -11.80 -4.19
C VAL A 28 5.18 -10.51 -3.44
N ILE A 29 6.37 -10.38 -2.88
CA ILE A 29 6.76 -9.18 -2.13
C ILE A 29 7.74 -8.34 -2.94
N THR A 30 7.49 -7.03 -3.00
CA THR A 30 8.30 -6.11 -3.81
C THR A 30 8.97 -5.03 -2.97
N GLY A 31 10.13 -4.58 -3.42
CA GLY A 31 10.87 -3.50 -2.77
C GLY A 31 12.19 -3.24 -3.46
N ARG A 32 12.90 -2.18 -3.04
CA ARG A 32 14.17 -1.76 -3.66
C ARG A 32 15.40 -2.46 -3.09
N ASN A 33 15.30 -3.04 -1.91
CA ASN A 33 16.43 -3.65 -1.20
C ASN A 33 16.29 -5.16 -1.16
N GLU A 34 17.12 -5.86 -1.93
CA GLU A 34 17.10 -7.31 -2.05
C GLU A 34 17.33 -8.01 -0.70
N ALA A 35 18.29 -7.55 0.10
CA ALA A 35 18.60 -8.17 1.38
C ALA A 35 17.40 -8.12 2.35
N LYS A 36 16.66 -6.99 2.36
CA LYS A 36 15.43 -6.87 3.16
C LYS A 36 14.31 -7.78 2.66
N LEU A 37 14.16 -7.92 1.35
CA LEU A 37 13.18 -8.83 0.75
C LEU A 37 13.49 -10.29 1.07
N GLN A 38 14.76 -10.69 0.98
CA GLN A 38 15.18 -12.05 1.33
C GLN A 38 14.99 -12.35 2.83
N ALA A 39 15.28 -11.39 3.70
CA ALA A 39 15.04 -11.54 5.13
C ALA A 39 13.54 -11.67 5.44
N ALA A 40 12.68 -10.86 4.80
CA ALA A 40 11.23 -10.95 4.93
C ALA A 40 10.69 -12.31 4.46
N LYS A 41 11.19 -12.81 3.31
CA LYS A 41 10.87 -14.16 2.82
C LYS A 41 11.20 -15.23 3.87
N GLN A 42 12.44 -15.24 4.36
CA GLN A 42 12.89 -16.23 5.34
C GLN A 42 12.04 -16.22 6.62
N GLU A 43 11.70 -15.03 7.11
CA GLU A 43 10.87 -14.88 8.30
C GLU A 43 9.44 -15.38 8.07
N LEU A 44 8.81 -14.99 6.95
CA LEU A 44 7.45 -15.39 6.61
C LEU A 44 7.33 -16.90 6.38
N GLU A 45 8.24 -17.49 5.60
CA GLU A 45 8.24 -18.95 5.33
C GLU A 45 8.63 -19.78 6.56
N ALA A 46 9.37 -19.22 7.52
CA ALA A 46 9.70 -19.90 8.77
C ALA A 46 8.52 -19.94 9.76
N GLU A 47 7.65 -18.93 9.70
CA GLU A 47 6.52 -18.79 10.62
C GLU A 47 5.21 -19.38 10.04
N PHE A 48 5.05 -19.34 8.71
CA PHE A 48 3.83 -19.74 8.01
C PHE A 48 4.14 -20.78 6.92
N ASP A 49 3.23 -21.70 6.70
CA ASP A 49 3.33 -22.73 5.64
C ASP A 49 2.88 -22.14 4.30
N ILE A 50 3.70 -21.27 3.72
CA ILE A 50 3.47 -20.55 2.46
C ILE A 50 4.75 -20.46 1.63
N GLU A 51 4.60 -20.09 0.35
CA GLU A 51 5.72 -19.69 -0.50
C GLU A 51 5.78 -18.18 -0.68
N VAL A 52 7.00 -17.61 -0.60
CA VAL A 52 7.23 -16.17 -0.82
C VAL A 52 8.20 -15.94 -1.97
N LEU A 53 7.78 -15.18 -2.97
CA LEU A 53 8.60 -14.74 -4.09
C LEU A 53 9.03 -13.28 -3.89
N PRO A 54 10.29 -13.01 -3.52
CA PRO A 54 10.81 -11.65 -3.43
C PRO A 54 11.22 -11.16 -4.83
N VAL A 55 10.75 -9.99 -5.25
CA VAL A 55 11.11 -9.36 -6.52
C VAL A 55 11.61 -7.94 -6.29
N VAL A 56 12.87 -7.68 -6.64
CA VAL A 56 13.41 -6.31 -6.57
C VAL A 56 12.71 -5.45 -7.61
N ALA A 57 12.03 -4.39 -7.16
CA ALA A 57 11.29 -3.47 -8.01
C ALA A 57 11.43 -2.04 -7.49
N ASP A 58 11.93 -1.13 -8.31
CA ASP A 58 11.94 0.30 -8.06
C ASP A 58 10.93 0.98 -8.98
N VAL A 59 9.87 1.50 -8.39
CA VAL A 59 8.80 2.22 -9.10
C VAL A 59 8.98 3.74 -9.05
N THR A 60 10.14 4.22 -8.63
CA THR A 60 10.48 5.66 -8.62
C THR A 60 11.11 6.13 -9.92
N ALA A 61 11.51 5.21 -10.80
CA ALA A 61 12.31 5.47 -11.99
C ALA A 61 11.54 6.15 -13.15
N GLY A 62 10.24 6.32 -13.04
CA GLY A 62 9.43 7.04 -14.04
C GLY A 62 9.22 6.23 -15.32
N GLU A 63 10.02 6.48 -16.35
CA GLU A 63 9.86 5.86 -17.68
C GLU A 63 10.05 4.35 -17.67
N ASP A 64 10.88 3.82 -16.76
CA ASP A 64 11.13 2.38 -16.63
C ASP A 64 10.10 1.63 -15.78
N ASN A 65 9.12 2.32 -15.23
CA ASN A 65 8.12 1.71 -14.35
C ASN A 65 7.31 0.62 -15.07
N GLU A 66 6.98 0.80 -16.35
CA GLU A 66 6.20 -0.21 -17.08
C GLU A 66 6.95 -1.52 -17.22
N ALA A 67 8.23 -1.49 -17.58
CA ALA A 67 9.08 -2.69 -17.70
C ALA A 67 9.28 -3.36 -16.33
N THR A 68 9.44 -2.57 -15.27
CA THR A 68 9.58 -3.05 -13.89
C THR A 68 8.31 -3.77 -13.44
N VAL A 69 7.14 -3.17 -13.64
CA VAL A 69 5.84 -3.76 -13.27
C VAL A 69 5.58 -5.02 -14.07
N GLN A 70 5.82 -5.00 -15.40
CA GLN A 70 5.64 -6.18 -16.25
C GLN A 70 6.48 -7.36 -15.73
N ARG A 71 7.76 -7.14 -15.43
CA ARG A 71 8.66 -8.18 -14.88
C ARG A 71 8.15 -8.75 -13.54
N VAL A 72 7.56 -7.93 -12.67
CA VAL A 72 6.98 -8.41 -11.41
C VAL A 72 5.77 -9.30 -11.68
N VAL A 73 4.87 -8.87 -12.56
CA VAL A 73 3.66 -9.64 -12.92
C VAL A 73 4.04 -10.96 -13.61
N ASP A 74 4.98 -10.93 -14.55
CA ASP A 74 5.47 -12.14 -15.23
C ASP A 74 6.06 -13.14 -14.24
N ALA A 75 6.88 -12.68 -13.29
CA ALA A 75 7.46 -13.52 -12.24
C ALA A 75 6.38 -14.12 -11.32
N ALA A 76 5.33 -13.37 -10.99
CA ALA A 76 4.20 -13.86 -10.21
C ALA A 76 3.46 -14.99 -10.95
N ILE A 77 3.20 -14.81 -12.23
CA ILE A 77 2.50 -15.79 -13.06
C ILE A 77 3.37 -17.02 -13.33
N GLU A 78 4.66 -16.83 -13.60
CA GLU A 78 5.61 -17.96 -13.77
C GLU A 78 5.66 -18.83 -12.52
N LYS A 79 5.64 -18.22 -11.32
CA LYS A 79 5.76 -18.93 -10.04
C LYS A 79 4.45 -19.56 -9.60
N PHE A 80 3.33 -18.82 -9.63
CA PHE A 80 2.08 -19.22 -9.00
C PHE A 80 0.94 -19.50 -9.98
N GLY A 81 1.05 -19.06 -11.24
CA GLY A 81 0.05 -19.30 -12.29
C GLY A 81 -1.19 -18.41 -12.23
N HIS A 82 -1.42 -17.66 -11.16
CA HIS A 82 -2.61 -16.82 -10.95
C HIS A 82 -2.32 -15.65 -10.02
N ILE A 83 -3.24 -14.67 -9.99
CA ILE A 83 -3.25 -13.54 -9.05
C ILE A 83 -4.67 -13.40 -8.50
N ASP A 84 -4.86 -13.57 -7.18
CA ASP A 84 -6.15 -13.40 -6.50
C ASP A 84 -6.32 -12.01 -5.90
N ALA A 85 -5.22 -11.39 -5.48
CA ALA A 85 -5.25 -10.06 -4.87
C ALA A 85 -4.07 -9.21 -5.33
N LEU A 86 -4.34 -7.93 -5.58
CA LEU A 86 -3.34 -6.89 -5.81
C LEU A 86 -3.44 -5.85 -4.68
N VAL A 87 -2.32 -5.57 -4.02
CA VAL A 87 -2.24 -4.54 -2.97
C VAL A 87 -1.23 -3.46 -3.38
N ASN A 88 -1.71 -2.29 -3.77
CA ASN A 88 -0.90 -1.14 -4.17
C ASN A 88 -0.58 -0.24 -2.97
N ASN A 89 0.43 -0.64 -2.17
CA ASN A 89 0.84 0.08 -0.96
C ASN A 89 2.11 0.94 -1.14
N ALA A 90 3.06 0.49 -1.99
CA ALA A 90 4.36 1.13 -2.13
C ALA A 90 4.27 2.55 -2.72
N GLN A 91 4.93 3.52 -2.08
CA GLN A 91 5.09 4.88 -2.60
C GLN A 91 6.27 5.58 -1.94
N ALA A 92 6.90 6.48 -2.69
CA ALA A 92 7.86 7.45 -2.18
C ALA A 92 7.31 8.88 -2.35
N SER A 93 7.68 9.81 -1.48
CA SER A 93 7.25 11.20 -1.55
C SER A 93 8.27 12.14 -0.90
N ALA A 94 8.22 13.42 -1.29
CA ALA A 94 8.93 14.52 -0.65
C ALA A 94 7.94 15.25 0.28
N SER A 95 7.82 14.79 1.51
CA SER A 95 6.96 15.39 2.53
C SER A 95 7.64 16.57 3.24
N GLY A 96 6.84 17.53 3.72
CA GLY A 96 7.33 18.70 4.45
C GLY A 96 7.69 19.90 3.58
N VAL A 97 7.57 19.80 2.25
CA VAL A 97 7.85 20.90 1.30
C VAL A 97 6.53 21.57 0.90
N THR A 98 6.47 22.90 1.00
CA THR A 98 5.26 23.66 0.65
C THR A 98 4.98 23.60 -0.85
N LEU A 99 3.72 23.84 -1.24
CA LEU A 99 3.33 23.86 -2.65
C LEU A 99 4.15 24.86 -3.47
N ALA A 100 4.47 26.02 -2.90
CA ALA A 100 5.24 27.06 -3.58
C ALA A 100 6.72 26.71 -3.80
N GLU A 101 7.27 25.84 -2.97
CA GLU A 101 8.68 25.43 -2.99
C GLU A 101 8.90 24.04 -3.61
N HIS A 102 7.82 23.35 -3.95
CA HIS A 102 7.88 21.97 -4.44
C HIS A 102 8.47 21.92 -5.86
N THR A 103 9.55 21.18 -6.04
CA THR A 103 10.17 21.02 -7.35
C THR A 103 9.42 19.99 -8.20
N MET A 104 9.58 20.05 -9.53
CA MET A 104 9.02 19.03 -10.43
C MET A 104 9.60 17.64 -10.17
N GLU A 105 10.85 17.52 -9.76
CA GLU A 105 11.47 16.25 -9.38
C GLU A 105 10.76 15.65 -8.16
N GLN A 106 10.55 16.44 -7.12
CA GLN A 106 9.81 16.03 -5.91
C GLN A 106 8.34 15.67 -6.23
N PHE A 107 7.71 16.44 -7.12
CA PHE A 107 6.36 16.16 -7.58
C PHE A 107 6.29 14.83 -8.33
N ASN A 108 7.16 14.65 -9.31
CA ASN A 108 7.22 13.45 -10.14
C ASN A 108 7.56 12.19 -9.32
N LEU A 109 8.40 12.30 -8.29
CA LEU A 109 8.70 11.18 -7.40
C LEU A 109 7.41 10.54 -6.83
N ALA A 110 6.49 11.36 -6.32
CA ALA A 110 5.23 10.86 -5.76
C ALA A 110 4.27 10.36 -6.86
N ILE A 111 4.20 11.06 -7.99
CA ILE A 111 3.34 10.68 -9.12
C ILE A 111 3.79 9.35 -9.74
N TYR A 112 5.08 9.18 -10.02
CA TYR A 112 5.59 7.95 -10.63
C TYR A 112 5.52 6.76 -9.68
N SER A 113 5.96 6.92 -8.44
CA SER A 113 5.98 5.82 -7.48
C SER A 113 4.60 5.45 -6.92
N GLY A 114 3.67 6.39 -6.89
CA GLY A 114 2.31 6.18 -6.39
C GLY A 114 1.31 5.96 -7.52
N LEU A 115 0.92 7.04 -8.21
CA LEU A 115 -0.17 7.02 -9.17
C LEU A 115 0.13 6.15 -10.40
N TYR A 116 1.27 6.35 -11.04
CA TYR A 116 1.62 5.58 -12.25
C TYR A 116 1.91 4.13 -11.92
N ALA A 117 2.59 3.85 -10.81
CA ALA A 117 2.83 2.48 -10.39
C ALA A 117 1.51 1.73 -10.12
N ALA A 118 0.58 2.33 -9.37
CA ALA A 118 -0.73 1.74 -9.12
C ALA A 118 -1.49 1.48 -10.43
N TYR A 119 -1.54 2.47 -11.33
CA TYR A 119 -2.16 2.33 -12.64
C TYR A 119 -1.58 1.15 -13.43
N LEU A 120 -0.25 1.06 -13.52
CA LEU A 120 0.44 0.01 -14.27
C LEU A 120 0.20 -1.38 -13.67
N TYR A 121 0.31 -1.52 -12.34
CA TYR A 121 0.00 -2.79 -11.68
C TYR A 121 -1.46 -3.20 -11.89
N MET A 122 -2.41 -2.30 -11.74
CA MET A 122 -3.82 -2.57 -12.01
C MET A 122 -4.02 -3.05 -13.45
N GLN A 123 -3.45 -2.33 -14.43
CA GLN A 123 -3.57 -2.68 -15.86
C GLN A 123 -2.96 -4.05 -16.19
N LYS A 124 -1.73 -4.33 -15.70
CA LYS A 124 -1.02 -5.57 -16.01
C LYS A 124 -1.59 -6.78 -15.24
N CYS A 125 -2.14 -6.59 -14.05
CA CYS A 125 -2.78 -7.66 -13.28
C CYS A 125 -4.22 -7.95 -13.72
N TYR A 126 -4.89 -7.01 -14.39
CA TYR A 126 -6.30 -7.15 -14.77
C TYR A 126 -6.67 -8.48 -15.44
N PRO A 127 -5.95 -8.99 -16.46
CA PRO A 127 -6.30 -10.25 -17.11
C PRO A 127 -6.38 -11.43 -16.12
N TYR A 128 -5.44 -11.50 -15.20
CA TYR A 128 -5.35 -12.56 -14.20
C TYR A 128 -6.37 -12.40 -13.08
N LEU A 129 -6.59 -11.17 -12.61
CA LEU A 129 -7.65 -10.85 -11.64
C LEU A 129 -9.04 -11.17 -12.19
N LYS A 130 -9.25 -11.02 -13.50
CA LYS A 130 -10.51 -11.39 -14.16
C LYS A 130 -10.75 -12.90 -14.11
N GLU A 131 -9.72 -13.72 -14.33
CA GLU A 131 -9.82 -15.18 -14.27
C GLU A 131 -10.18 -15.68 -12.87
N THR A 132 -9.57 -15.11 -11.83
CA THR A 132 -9.80 -15.46 -10.43
C THR A 132 -11.00 -14.76 -9.81
N LYS A 133 -11.58 -13.76 -10.48
CA LYS A 133 -12.53 -12.81 -9.89
C LYS A 133 -11.93 -12.16 -8.66
N GLY A 134 -10.70 -11.72 -8.77
CA GLY A 134 -9.83 -11.28 -7.68
C GLY A 134 -10.25 -9.98 -7.02
N SER A 135 -9.34 -9.42 -6.23
CA SER A 135 -9.57 -8.18 -5.48
C SER A 135 -8.39 -7.22 -5.65
N VAL A 136 -8.68 -5.91 -5.66
CA VAL A 136 -7.66 -4.87 -5.61
C VAL A 136 -7.87 -4.02 -4.35
N VAL A 137 -6.80 -3.78 -3.62
CA VAL A 137 -6.78 -2.84 -2.51
C VAL A 137 -5.68 -1.80 -2.76
N ASP A 138 -6.11 -0.60 -3.07
CA ASP A 138 -5.25 0.56 -3.23
C ASP A 138 -5.06 1.29 -1.89
N PHE A 139 -4.01 2.10 -1.78
CA PHE A 139 -3.72 2.89 -0.60
C PHE A 139 -3.75 4.39 -0.92
N ALA A 140 -4.72 5.08 -0.33
CA ALA A 140 -4.79 6.54 -0.26
C ALA A 140 -4.27 7.05 1.09
N SER A 141 -4.64 8.26 1.45
CA SER A 141 -4.25 8.89 2.71
C SER A 141 -5.25 9.97 3.11
N GLY A 142 -5.41 10.16 4.41
CA GLY A 142 -6.07 11.34 4.96
C GLY A 142 -5.43 12.66 4.50
N ALA A 143 -4.13 12.65 4.19
CA ALA A 143 -3.43 13.84 3.67
C ALA A 143 -4.06 14.39 2.38
N GLY A 144 -4.54 13.52 1.49
CA GLY A 144 -5.28 13.94 0.29
C GLY A 144 -6.69 14.41 0.62
N LEU A 145 -7.38 13.70 1.52
CA LEU A 145 -8.76 14.03 1.90
C LEU A 145 -8.89 15.38 2.62
N PHE A 146 -7.89 15.71 3.45
CA PHE A 146 -7.97 16.90 4.33
C PHE A 146 -7.00 18.01 3.95
N GLY A 147 -6.16 17.82 2.92
CA GLY A 147 -5.22 18.84 2.45
C GLY A 147 -4.11 19.14 3.43
N ASN A 148 -3.42 18.14 3.94
CA ASN A 148 -2.38 18.30 4.93
C ASN A 148 -1.22 19.18 4.42
N TYR A 149 -0.76 20.11 5.26
CA TYR A 149 0.36 21.00 4.96
C TYR A 149 1.63 20.23 4.56
N GLY A 150 2.32 20.71 3.54
CA GLY A 150 3.59 20.11 3.06
C GLY A 150 3.45 18.74 2.38
N GLN A 151 2.25 18.37 1.92
CA GLN A 151 1.97 17.07 1.31
C GLN A 151 1.48 17.16 -0.14
N CYS A 152 1.84 18.20 -0.88
CA CYS A 152 1.21 18.56 -2.16
C CYS A 152 1.30 17.41 -3.19
N SER A 153 2.49 16.88 -3.50
CA SER A 153 2.65 15.80 -4.48
C SER A 153 2.10 14.47 -3.99
N TYR A 154 2.26 14.20 -2.69
CA TYR A 154 1.71 13.00 -2.06
C TYR A 154 0.19 13.00 -2.11
N ALA A 155 -0.45 14.11 -1.72
CA ALA A 155 -1.89 14.28 -1.75
C ALA A 155 -2.43 14.15 -3.19
N ALA A 156 -1.78 14.79 -4.18
CA ALA A 156 -2.15 14.68 -5.59
C ALA A 156 -2.10 13.22 -6.08
N ALA A 157 -1.03 12.48 -5.78
CA ALA A 157 -0.91 11.07 -6.14
C ALA A 157 -2.01 10.22 -5.47
N LYS A 158 -2.27 10.42 -4.17
CA LYS A 158 -3.26 9.64 -3.42
C LYS A 158 -4.70 9.90 -3.86
N GLU A 159 -5.04 11.14 -4.23
CA GLU A 159 -6.36 11.44 -4.81
C GLU A 159 -6.47 10.94 -6.25
N GLY A 160 -5.39 10.95 -7.03
CA GLY A 160 -5.33 10.30 -8.35
C GLY A 160 -5.61 8.79 -8.25
N ILE A 161 -4.98 8.08 -7.31
CA ILE A 161 -5.24 6.65 -7.06
C ILE A 161 -6.70 6.43 -6.66
N ARG A 162 -7.29 7.28 -5.82
CA ARG A 162 -8.72 7.22 -5.45
C ARG A 162 -9.63 7.35 -6.67
N GLY A 163 -9.28 8.23 -7.62
CA GLY A 163 -9.99 8.35 -8.90
C GLY A 163 -9.92 7.05 -9.71
N LEU A 164 -8.73 6.46 -9.86
CA LEU A 164 -8.52 5.18 -10.56
C LEU A 164 -9.30 4.04 -9.90
N THR A 165 -9.26 3.92 -8.58
CA THR A 165 -10.02 2.90 -7.82
C THR A 165 -11.51 2.93 -8.16
N ARG A 166 -12.13 4.12 -8.21
CA ARG A 166 -13.55 4.27 -8.52
C ARG A 166 -13.89 3.88 -9.96
N VAL A 167 -13.04 4.27 -10.91
CA VAL A 167 -13.20 3.89 -12.31
C VAL A 167 -13.07 2.39 -12.46
N ALA A 168 -12.02 1.78 -11.92
CA ALA A 168 -11.81 0.34 -11.97
C ALA A 168 -12.95 -0.45 -11.31
N ALA A 169 -13.46 0.02 -10.16
CA ALA A 169 -14.60 -0.61 -9.49
C ALA A 169 -15.85 -0.67 -10.40
N THR A 170 -16.07 0.39 -11.20
CA THR A 170 -17.18 0.45 -12.15
C THR A 170 -16.95 -0.44 -13.37
N GLU A 171 -15.75 -0.38 -13.96
CA GLU A 171 -15.44 -1.09 -15.20
C GLU A 171 -15.24 -2.59 -15.00
N TRP A 172 -14.65 -3.00 -13.86
CA TRP A 172 -14.28 -4.40 -13.56
C TRP A 172 -15.32 -5.15 -12.72
N GLY A 173 -16.33 -4.44 -12.21
CA GLY A 173 -17.46 -5.05 -11.51
C GLY A 173 -18.15 -6.18 -12.30
N PRO A 174 -18.45 -6.00 -13.61
CA PRO A 174 -19.01 -7.08 -14.44
C PRO A 174 -18.14 -8.34 -14.54
N ASP A 175 -16.83 -8.21 -14.34
CA ASP A 175 -15.89 -9.34 -14.34
C ASP A 175 -15.75 -9.99 -12.94
N GLY A 176 -16.48 -9.50 -11.95
CA GLY A 176 -16.45 -10.01 -10.57
C GLY A 176 -15.27 -9.55 -9.73
N ILE A 177 -14.52 -8.55 -10.20
CA ILE A 177 -13.39 -7.95 -9.46
C ILE A 177 -13.92 -6.84 -8.56
N ASN A 178 -13.59 -6.87 -7.26
CA ASN A 178 -13.84 -5.73 -6.38
C ASN A 178 -12.56 -4.91 -6.17
N VAL A 179 -12.71 -3.59 -6.19
CA VAL A 179 -11.59 -2.63 -6.11
C VAL A 179 -11.91 -1.61 -5.03
N ASN A 180 -11.14 -1.59 -3.95
CA ASN A 180 -11.35 -0.68 -2.82
C ASN A 180 -10.06 0.07 -2.47
N ILE A 181 -10.17 1.13 -1.69
CA ILE A 181 -9.03 1.93 -1.26
C ILE A 181 -9.05 2.15 0.26
N VAL A 182 -7.88 2.00 0.89
CA VAL A 182 -7.69 2.17 2.33
C VAL A 182 -6.91 3.44 2.62
N CYS A 183 -7.34 4.20 3.63
CA CYS A 183 -6.61 5.32 4.22
C CYS A 183 -6.19 4.94 5.64
N PRO A 184 -4.98 4.40 5.85
CA PRO A 184 -4.54 3.96 7.16
C PRO A 184 -3.84 5.07 7.94
N LEU A 185 -4.02 5.05 9.24
CA LEU A 185 -3.19 5.76 10.21
C LEU A 185 -2.56 4.71 11.14
N ALA A 186 -1.30 4.38 10.90
CA ALA A 186 -0.61 3.31 11.60
C ALA A 186 0.67 3.77 12.27
N TRP A 187 1.02 3.12 13.38
CA TRP A 187 2.34 3.25 13.96
C TRP A 187 3.35 2.49 13.09
N THR A 188 4.30 3.21 12.52
CA THR A 188 5.30 2.66 11.61
C THR A 188 6.70 3.01 12.07
N ALA A 189 7.70 2.24 11.65
CA ALA A 189 9.11 2.55 11.92
C ALA A 189 9.51 3.94 11.40
N ALA A 190 8.88 4.42 10.32
CA ALA A 190 9.10 5.78 9.82
C ALA A 190 8.55 6.85 10.78
N LEU A 191 7.39 6.63 11.37
CA LEU A 191 6.79 7.55 12.35
C LEU A 191 7.58 7.54 13.67
N GLU A 192 8.04 6.37 14.11
CA GLU A 192 8.91 6.23 15.28
C GLU A 192 10.23 6.99 15.08
N ASN A 193 10.89 6.78 13.94
CA ASN A 193 12.12 7.52 13.61
C ASN A 193 11.87 9.04 13.50
N PHE A 194 10.73 9.48 13.00
CA PHE A 194 10.36 10.89 12.96
C PHE A 194 10.20 11.46 14.37
N LYS A 195 9.52 10.74 15.27
CA LYS A 195 9.38 11.12 16.69
C LYS A 195 10.73 11.27 17.38
N ASP A 196 11.64 10.30 17.17
CA ASP A 196 12.94 10.30 17.83
C ASP A 196 13.89 11.37 17.27
N THR A 197 13.80 11.63 15.96
CA THR A 197 14.67 12.61 15.28
C THR A 197 14.19 14.05 15.45
N TYR A 198 12.86 14.26 15.48
CA TYR A 198 12.22 15.59 15.48
C TYR A 198 11.09 15.68 16.51
N PRO A 199 11.38 15.54 17.83
CA PRO A 199 10.34 15.44 18.86
C PRO A 199 9.41 16.66 18.92
N GLU A 200 9.92 17.89 18.77
CA GLU A 200 9.10 19.09 18.77
C GLU A 200 8.15 19.15 17.56
N ALA A 201 8.65 18.76 16.37
CA ALA A 201 7.83 18.70 15.17
C ALA A 201 6.79 17.57 15.27
N TYR A 202 7.13 16.46 15.91
CA TYR A 202 6.20 15.37 16.18
C TYR A 202 5.07 15.85 17.09
N GLU A 203 5.37 16.46 18.22
CA GLU A 203 4.36 16.97 19.17
C GLU A 203 3.43 18.03 18.53
N ALA A 204 3.97 18.86 17.64
CA ALA A 204 3.20 19.90 16.96
C ALA A 204 2.26 19.38 15.88
N ASN A 205 2.60 18.25 15.21
CA ASN A 205 1.91 17.82 13.99
C ASN A 205 1.25 16.45 14.07
N VAL A 206 1.61 15.63 15.07
CA VAL A 206 1.09 14.27 15.21
C VAL A 206 0.08 14.20 16.34
N HIS A 207 -1.18 14.01 15.98
CA HIS A 207 -2.28 13.97 16.94
C HIS A 207 -2.74 12.54 17.18
N MET A 208 -2.94 12.21 18.47
CA MET A 208 -3.45 10.91 18.86
C MET A 208 -4.91 10.74 18.41
N PRO A 209 -5.24 9.62 17.73
CA PRO A 209 -6.61 9.33 17.37
C PRO A 209 -7.53 9.21 18.59
N PRO A 210 -8.86 9.42 18.46
CA PRO A 210 -9.83 9.22 19.54
C PRO A 210 -9.78 7.83 20.18
N MET A 211 -9.39 6.79 19.45
CA MET A 211 -9.19 5.43 20.01
C MET A 211 -7.96 5.29 20.91
N GLY A 212 -7.13 6.34 21.05
CA GLY A 212 -6.02 6.41 21.99
C GLY A 212 -4.72 5.73 21.54
N HIS A 213 -4.67 5.23 20.31
CA HIS A 213 -3.46 4.63 19.72
C HIS A 213 -3.48 4.74 18.19
N TYR A 214 -2.30 4.64 17.58
CA TYR A 214 -2.13 4.45 16.13
C TYR A 214 -2.31 2.98 15.80
N GLY A 215 -2.94 2.70 14.66
CA GLY A 215 -3.24 1.33 14.25
C GLY A 215 -2.00 0.44 14.15
N ASN A 216 -2.12 -0.78 14.64
CA ASN A 216 -1.12 -1.83 14.45
C ASN A 216 -1.10 -2.27 12.97
N VAL A 217 0.09 -2.31 12.36
CA VAL A 217 0.24 -2.56 10.92
C VAL A 217 -0.27 -3.94 10.48
N GLU A 218 -0.17 -4.96 11.33
CA GLU A 218 -0.67 -6.32 11.05
C GLU A 218 -2.13 -6.48 11.48
N HIS A 219 -2.42 -6.21 12.77
CA HIS A 219 -3.70 -6.60 13.37
C HIS A 219 -4.85 -5.64 13.04
N GLU A 220 -4.57 -4.35 12.81
CA GLU A 220 -5.61 -3.34 12.60
C GLU A 220 -5.62 -2.78 11.18
N ILE A 221 -4.50 -2.91 10.43
CA ILE A 221 -4.46 -2.54 9.02
C ILE A 221 -4.45 -3.79 8.12
N GLY A 222 -3.46 -4.67 8.28
CA GLY A 222 -3.29 -5.86 7.43
C GLY A 222 -4.51 -6.78 7.44
N ARG A 223 -5.09 -7.03 8.61
CA ARG A 223 -6.30 -7.86 8.75
C ARG A 223 -7.51 -7.28 8.01
N VAL A 224 -7.66 -5.95 7.97
CA VAL A 224 -8.73 -5.31 7.20
C VAL A 224 -8.49 -5.48 5.69
N VAL A 225 -7.24 -5.34 5.23
CA VAL A 225 -6.89 -5.56 3.81
C VAL A 225 -7.20 -7.00 3.39
N VAL A 226 -6.88 -7.99 4.23
CA VAL A 226 -7.25 -9.40 4.01
C VAL A 226 -8.76 -9.54 3.88
N GLN A 227 -9.54 -8.95 4.79
CA GLN A 227 -11.00 -9.03 4.73
C GLN A 227 -11.57 -8.40 3.46
N LEU A 228 -11.05 -7.26 3.00
CA LEU A 228 -11.45 -6.63 1.74
C LEU A 228 -11.20 -7.53 0.51
N CYS A 229 -10.27 -8.49 0.60
CA CYS A 229 -10.00 -9.49 -0.42
C CYS A 229 -10.77 -10.80 -0.21
N SER A 230 -11.49 -10.96 0.91
CA SER A 230 -12.23 -12.18 1.23
C SER A 230 -13.57 -12.26 0.49
N PRO A 231 -14.16 -13.46 0.36
CA PRO A 231 -15.49 -13.65 -0.22
C PRO A 231 -16.59 -12.83 0.47
N ASP A 232 -16.46 -12.56 1.78
CA ASP A 232 -17.46 -11.84 2.56
C ASP A 232 -17.60 -10.37 2.16
N PHE A 233 -16.54 -9.79 1.55
CA PHE A 233 -16.51 -8.39 1.12
C PHE A 233 -16.61 -8.19 -0.40
N LYS A 234 -16.93 -9.24 -1.17
CA LYS A 234 -17.00 -9.15 -2.64
C LYS A 234 -18.01 -8.14 -3.18
N PHE A 235 -19.06 -7.82 -2.43
CA PHE A 235 -20.04 -6.80 -2.83
C PHE A 235 -19.63 -5.37 -2.50
N MET A 236 -18.54 -5.19 -1.74
CA MET A 236 -17.95 -3.88 -1.46
C MET A 236 -16.96 -3.53 -2.58
N SER A 237 -17.24 -2.50 -3.36
CA SER A 237 -16.37 -2.03 -4.45
C SER A 237 -16.50 -0.52 -4.65
N GLY A 238 -15.39 0.18 -4.90
CA GLY A 238 -15.33 1.63 -5.07
C GLY A 238 -15.25 2.42 -3.76
N GLU A 239 -15.18 1.74 -2.61
CA GLU A 239 -15.23 2.38 -1.30
C GLU A 239 -13.87 2.91 -0.85
N THR A 240 -13.93 3.98 -0.04
CA THR A 240 -12.80 4.49 0.70
C THR A 240 -12.94 4.12 2.17
N VAL A 241 -12.14 3.17 2.61
CA VAL A 241 -12.13 2.66 3.98
C VAL A 241 -11.08 3.40 4.79
N THR A 242 -11.51 4.22 5.76
CA THR A 242 -10.57 4.91 6.67
C THR A 242 -10.31 4.06 7.90
N LEU A 243 -9.02 3.81 8.17
CA LEU A 243 -8.53 3.10 9.34
C LEU A 243 -7.69 4.07 10.18
N GLU A 244 -8.35 5.05 10.79
CA GLU A 244 -7.72 6.22 11.41
C GLU A 244 -8.13 6.40 12.88
N GLY A 245 -8.71 5.39 13.51
CA GLY A 245 -9.07 5.42 14.93
C GLY A 245 -10.02 6.56 15.32
N GLY A 246 -10.86 7.03 14.38
CA GLY A 246 -11.79 8.13 14.55
C GLY A 246 -11.21 9.53 14.25
N LEU A 247 -9.97 9.65 13.81
CA LEU A 247 -9.36 10.96 13.47
C LEU A 247 -9.91 11.52 12.16
N GLY A 248 -10.11 10.69 11.15
CA GLY A 248 -10.54 11.06 9.81
C GLY A 248 -12.04 10.99 9.60
N LEU A 249 -12.84 11.63 10.47
CA LEU A 249 -14.29 11.67 10.33
C LEU A 249 -14.70 12.40 9.05
N ARG A 250 -15.57 11.76 8.28
CA ARG A 250 -16.21 12.33 7.07
C ARG A 250 -17.72 12.33 7.24
N PRO A 251 -18.41 13.35 6.69
CA PRO A 251 -19.87 13.34 6.65
C PRO A 251 -20.42 12.21 5.78
#